data_f142bfd6a5245014c13e42177f594762
#
_entry.id   f142bfd6a5245014c13e42177f594762
#
_cell.length_a   1.000
_cell.length_b   1.000
_cell.length_c   1.000
_cell.angle_alpha   90.00
_cell.angle_beta   90.00
_cell.angle_gamma   90.00
#
_symmetry.space_group_name_H-M   'P 1'
#
loop_
_entity.id
_entity.type
_entity.pdbx_description
1 polymer ?
#
loop_
_entity_poly.entity_id
_entity_poly.type
_entity_poly.pdbx_seq_one_letter_code
_entity_poly.pdbx_strand_id
1 'polypeptide(L)'
;MTGNKNLWQFREAKKVRGFHRFVLAILVTGGISSIFLLADWWFREEHIQNLWFFVLLSIFFWYGLLRLIIVWISYLRISKPEPVTAPSGLRVAIFTTSSPGEPLAMFEKTLEACRNITYPHTTYLLDDTRDPAFKAVAEKYGAVWLELVGIPGAKAGKINRSLQMTQEDFILVLDPDHIPFPNFLDHTLGFFQNEKVGFVQVSQAYYNQYRSFTALGAAEQTYTFYGPTQMSLHGLGCGVAIGANCTFRRKALESIGGHGIGLAEDLITSIRMHAAGWKSVYNPVVVSRGLVPEDLGSFCKQQLKWARGVFEVTFVEIPKLFRKLSFWQKISYLTIGTYYLVGATQFFFTFIPFLFFLTGILPAQMSFVSFLIYGSFVAFFGVMIYLYVQRWMCHPETERGLHWRGTVLKYACWPVFFLGFLLAVVDAEIPYIPTAKKAARGSVTPFARPLMIHIVLFLISISGIFIYRRFYIPEAELVLSAEKTWAMIGFAGIAFIMSLGGIWAAWEAKYLKEDEPWSHVELEKIIIANEK
;
A
#
# COMPACT_ATOMS: atom_id res chain seq x y z
N MET A 1 18.35 20.42 -0.32
CA MET A 1 17.89 19.34 0.59
C MET A 1 17.69 19.92 1.99
N THR A 2 16.66 20.73 2.18
CA THR A 2 16.39 21.50 3.42
C THR A 2 15.17 20.99 4.20
N GLY A 3 14.80 19.70 4.00
CA GLY A 3 13.55 19.15 4.54
C GLY A 3 13.63 18.38 5.86
N ASN A 4 14.77 18.31 6.54
CA ASN A 4 14.99 17.24 7.53
C ASN A 4 14.89 17.64 9.00
N LYS A 5 14.53 18.88 9.35
CA LYS A 5 14.62 19.33 10.76
C LYS A 5 13.55 18.76 11.70
N ASN A 6 12.44 18.19 11.18
CA ASN A 6 11.31 17.72 12.01
C ASN A 6 10.87 16.27 11.75
N LEU A 7 11.69 15.46 11.09
CA LEU A 7 11.28 14.10 10.73
C LEU A 7 11.02 13.21 11.97
N TRP A 8 11.81 13.39 13.01
CA TRP A 8 11.81 12.58 14.22
C TRP A 8 10.92 13.10 15.35
N GLN A 9 10.12 14.14 15.09
CA GLN A 9 9.16 14.63 16.06
C GLN A 9 7.84 13.86 15.96
N PHE A 10 7.18 13.71 17.11
CA PHE A 10 5.80 13.23 17.17
C PHE A 10 4.89 14.05 16.25
N ARG A 11 4.06 13.38 15.50
CA ARG A 11 3.05 13.99 14.62
C ARG A 11 1.77 13.18 14.69
N GLU A 12 0.67 13.88 14.49
CA GLU A 12 -0.65 13.27 14.45
C GLU A 12 -1.57 13.94 13.43
N ALA A 13 -2.52 13.16 12.92
CA ALA A 13 -3.55 13.72 12.05
C ALA A 13 -4.47 14.69 12.80
N LYS A 14 -4.96 15.69 12.09
CA LYS A 14 -5.87 16.69 12.66
C LYS A 14 -7.21 16.08 13.08
N LYS A 15 -7.83 16.65 14.11
CA LYS A 15 -9.19 16.28 14.54
C LYS A 15 -10.21 16.55 13.43
N VAL A 16 -11.17 15.66 13.30
CA VAL A 16 -12.23 15.74 12.30
C VAL A 16 -13.38 16.59 12.86
N ARG A 17 -13.65 17.75 12.23
CA ARG A 17 -14.75 18.65 12.63
C ARG A 17 -15.96 18.45 11.74
N GLY A 18 -17.17 18.72 12.25
CA GLY A 18 -18.44 18.59 11.50
C GLY A 18 -18.48 19.36 10.17
N PHE A 19 -17.94 20.57 10.15
CA PHE A 19 -17.81 21.37 8.93
C PHE A 19 -17.05 20.63 7.81
N HIS A 20 -15.99 19.92 8.14
CA HIS A 20 -15.22 19.18 7.13
C HIS A 20 -16.00 17.99 6.56
N ARG A 21 -16.84 17.33 7.37
CA ARG A 21 -17.75 16.29 6.88
C ARG A 21 -18.79 16.85 5.92
N PHE A 22 -19.33 18.03 6.22
CA PHE A 22 -20.26 18.73 5.32
C PHE A 22 -19.63 19.05 3.98
N VAL A 23 -18.41 19.64 3.96
CA VAL A 23 -17.69 19.92 2.71
C VAL A 23 -17.40 18.64 1.94
N LEU A 24 -16.95 17.57 2.63
CA LEU A 24 -16.75 16.28 1.98
C LEU A 24 -18.05 15.72 1.39
N ALA A 25 -19.18 15.87 2.08
CA ALA A 25 -20.46 15.40 1.57
C ALA A 25 -20.83 16.11 0.26
N ILE A 26 -20.62 17.44 0.17
CA ILE A 26 -20.82 18.20 -1.07
C ILE A 26 -19.91 17.68 -2.19
N LEU A 27 -18.61 17.54 -1.92
CA LEU A 27 -17.64 17.08 -2.92
C LEU A 27 -17.93 15.64 -3.39
N VAL A 28 -18.25 14.74 -2.46
CA VAL A 28 -18.59 13.35 -2.77
C VAL A 28 -19.89 13.26 -3.55
N THR A 29 -20.92 14.04 -3.19
CA THR A 29 -22.18 14.07 -3.94
C THR A 29 -21.94 14.58 -5.36
N GLY A 30 -21.19 15.68 -5.53
CA GLY A 30 -20.83 16.19 -6.85
C GLY A 30 -20.02 15.17 -7.67
N GLY A 31 -19.07 14.48 -7.03
CA GLY A 31 -18.30 13.41 -7.66
C GLY A 31 -19.15 12.23 -8.11
N ILE A 32 -20.05 11.76 -7.27
CA ILE A 32 -20.99 10.67 -7.64
C ILE A 32 -21.93 11.13 -8.75
N SER A 33 -22.47 12.35 -8.68
CA SER A 33 -23.32 12.91 -9.75
C SER A 33 -22.57 12.99 -11.08
N SER A 34 -21.29 13.37 -11.06
CA SER A 34 -20.45 13.40 -12.28
C SER A 34 -20.22 12.00 -12.87
N ILE A 35 -20.12 10.97 -12.02
CA ILE A 35 -20.02 9.57 -12.48
C ILE A 35 -21.34 9.11 -13.10
N PHE A 36 -22.49 9.48 -12.55
CA PHE A 36 -23.79 9.19 -13.17
C PHE A 36 -23.97 9.91 -14.52
N LEU A 37 -23.52 11.16 -14.63
CA LEU A 37 -23.52 11.89 -15.90
C LEU A 37 -22.64 11.21 -16.95
N LEU A 38 -21.47 10.72 -16.54
CA LEU A 38 -20.59 9.91 -17.41
C LEU A 38 -21.25 8.58 -17.79
N ALA A 39 -21.99 7.94 -16.87
CA ALA A 39 -22.69 6.69 -17.14
C ALA A 39 -23.80 6.86 -18.18
N ASP A 40 -24.61 7.88 -18.03
CA ASP A 40 -25.69 8.22 -19.00
C ASP A 40 -25.12 8.38 -20.42
N TRP A 41 -24.00 9.08 -20.53
CA TRP A 41 -23.29 9.22 -21.81
C TRP A 41 -22.65 7.92 -22.28
N TRP A 42 -21.94 7.17 -21.39
CA TRP A 42 -21.17 5.99 -21.74
C TRP A 42 -22.03 4.87 -22.34
N PHE A 43 -23.19 4.59 -21.73
CA PHE A 43 -24.06 3.46 -22.10
C PHE A 43 -25.05 3.76 -23.21
N ARG A 44 -24.87 4.82 -24.01
CA ARG A 44 -25.70 5.07 -25.19
C ARG A 44 -25.47 4.00 -26.25
N GLU A 45 -26.54 3.54 -26.89
CA GLU A 45 -26.49 2.50 -27.90
C GLU A 45 -25.55 2.84 -29.07
N GLU A 46 -25.48 4.10 -29.47
CA GLU A 46 -24.60 4.63 -30.51
C GLU A 46 -23.11 4.39 -30.25
N HIS A 47 -22.72 4.16 -29.00
CA HIS A 47 -21.34 3.90 -28.61
C HIS A 47 -20.92 2.43 -28.78
N ILE A 48 -21.85 1.52 -28.96
CA ILE A 48 -21.60 0.08 -29.03
C ILE A 48 -21.23 -0.32 -30.46
N GLN A 49 -19.94 -0.50 -30.75
CA GLN A 49 -19.50 -0.99 -32.04
C GLN A 49 -19.37 -2.52 -32.04
N ASN A 50 -18.75 -3.08 -31.02
CA ASN A 50 -18.66 -4.51 -30.78
C ASN A 50 -19.09 -4.80 -29.35
N LEU A 51 -20.22 -5.49 -29.18
CA LEU A 51 -20.85 -5.70 -27.88
C LEU A 51 -19.89 -6.36 -26.86
N TRP A 52 -19.18 -7.42 -27.25
CA TRP A 52 -18.32 -8.14 -26.33
C TRP A 52 -17.11 -7.32 -25.88
N PHE A 53 -16.48 -6.59 -26.80
CA PHE A 53 -15.38 -5.68 -26.44
C PHE A 53 -15.86 -4.48 -25.63
N PHE A 54 -17.05 -3.95 -25.94
CA PHE A 54 -17.64 -2.86 -25.17
C PHE A 54 -17.96 -3.29 -23.74
N VAL A 55 -18.55 -4.50 -23.56
CA VAL A 55 -18.83 -5.07 -22.24
C VAL A 55 -17.52 -5.27 -21.47
N LEU A 56 -16.51 -5.85 -22.10
CA LEU A 56 -15.21 -6.07 -21.45
C LEU A 56 -14.53 -4.76 -21.06
N LEU A 57 -14.52 -3.75 -21.96
CA LEU A 57 -14.03 -2.41 -21.67
C LEU A 57 -14.79 -1.78 -20.49
N SER A 58 -16.12 -1.90 -20.51
CA SER A 58 -16.99 -1.36 -19.47
C SER A 58 -16.73 -2.01 -18.11
N ILE A 59 -16.54 -3.33 -18.04
CA ILE A 59 -16.22 -4.04 -16.79
C ILE A 59 -14.97 -3.43 -16.14
N PHE A 60 -13.86 -3.28 -16.86
CA PHE A 60 -12.62 -2.75 -16.33
C PHE A 60 -12.71 -1.26 -16.00
N PHE A 61 -13.37 -0.47 -16.84
CA PHE A 61 -13.53 0.96 -16.62
C PHE A 61 -14.41 1.26 -15.40
N TRP A 62 -15.60 0.65 -15.33
CA TRP A 62 -16.57 0.87 -14.26
C TRP A 62 -16.13 0.23 -12.94
N TYR A 63 -15.32 -0.83 -12.96
CA TYR A 63 -14.68 -1.35 -11.76
C TYR A 63 -13.83 -0.27 -11.08
N GLY A 64 -13.01 0.46 -11.84
CA GLY A 64 -12.21 1.58 -11.30
C GLY A 64 -13.06 2.68 -10.67
N LEU A 65 -14.15 3.08 -11.35
CA LEU A 65 -15.07 4.10 -10.85
C LEU A 65 -15.88 3.63 -9.63
N LEU A 66 -16.31 2.37 -9.60
CA LEU A 66 -16.99 1.79 -8.44
C LEU A 66 -16.09 1.82 -7.19
N ARG A 67 -14.82 1.44 -7.35
CA ARG A 67 -13.85 1.56 -6.24
C ARG A 67 -13.70 3.00 -5.77
N LEU A 68 -13.64 3.94 -6.70
CA LEU A 68 -13.55 5.37 -6.39
C LEU A 68 -14.76 5.84 -5.57
N ILE A 69 -15.98 5.47 -5.98
CA ILE A 69 -17.22 5.75 -5.24
C ILE A 69 -17.15 5.20 -3.80
N ILE A 70 -16.74 3.94 -3.63
CA ILE A 70 -16.64 3.30 -2.32
C ILE A 70 -15.66 4.05 -1.42
N VAL A 71 -14.48 4.40 -1.96
CA VAL A 71 -13.48 5.17 -1.22
C VAL A 71 -14.01 6.56 -0.85
N TRP A 72 -14.67 7.26 -1.76
CA TRP A 72 -15.25 8.58 -1.46
C TRP A 72 -16.34 8.52 -0.39
N ILE A 73 -17.24 7.53 -0.46
CA ILE A 73 -18.24 7.31 0.58
C ILE A 73 -17.57 6.98 1.92
N SER A 74 -16.50 6.17 1.92
CA SER A 74 -15.79 5.84 3.15
C SER A 74 -15.18 7.08 3.81
N TYR A 75 -14.73 8.07 3.05
CA TYR A 75 -14.18 9.33 3.58
C TYR A 75 -15.20 10.14 4.39
N LEU A 76 -16.52 9.95 4.18
CA LEU A 76 -17.55 10.56 5.04
C LEU A 76 -17.51 10.02 6.47
N ARG A 77 -16.84 8.88 6.66
CA ARG A 77 -16.65 8.21 7.96
C ARG A 77 -15.25 8.42 8.57
N ILE A 78 -14.42 9.29 8.00
CA ILE A 78 -13.12 9.64 8.58
C ILE A 78 -13.30 9.95 10.06
N SER A 79 -12.54 9.25 10.92
CA SER A 79 -12.59 9.40 12.37
C SER A 79 -11.20 9.26 12.97
N LYS A 80 -10.93 10.04 14.02
CA LYS A 80 -9.75 9.92 14.86
C LYS A 80 -10.23 9.57 16.27
N PRO A 81 -9.69 8.52 16.92
CA PRO A 81 -10.04 8.20 18.29
C PRO A 81 -9.60 9.32 19.25
N GLU A 82 -10.37 9.56 20.30
CA GLU A 82 -9.92 10.46 21.36
C GLU A 82 -8.79 9.76 22.14
N PRO A 83 -7.73 10.48 22.53
CA PRO A 83 -6.63 9.93 23.31
C PRO A 83 -7.13 9.32 24.62
N VAL A 84 -6.57 8.17 24.97
CA VAL A 84 -6.88 7.47 26.23
C VAL A 84 -5.56 7.18 26.94
N THR A 85 -5.42 7.62 28.16
CA THR A 85 -4.19 7.42 28.96
C THR A 85 -3.94 5.94 29.20
N ALA A 86 -2.72 5.49 28.98
CA ALA A 86 -2.31 4.11 29.26
C ALA A 86 -2.38 3.81 30.77
N PRO A 87 -3.08 2.76 31.21
CA PRO A 87 -3.04 2.34 32.62
C PRO A 87 -1.62 1.89 32.99
N SER A 88 -1.22 2.09 34.24
CA SER A 88 0.03 1.54 34.76
C SER A 88 -0.09 0.02 35.02
N GLY A 89 1.05 -0.68 34.98
CA GLY A 89 1.13 -2.10 35.39
C GLY A 89 0.67 -3.11 34.34
N LEU A 90 0.44 -2.71 33.09
CA LEU A 90 0.18 -3.68 32.02
C LEU A 90 1.48 -4.40 31.65
N ARG A 91 1.37 -5.72 31.42
CA ARG A 91 2.51 -6.54 30.98
C ARG A 91 2.57 -6.50 29.44
N VAL A 92 3.65 -5.95 28.90
CA VAL A 92 3.83 -5.68 27.48
C VAL A 92 5.09 -6.35 26.96
N ALA A 93 4.96 -7.12 25.88
CA ALA A 93 6.06 -7.61 25.08
C ALA A 93 6.23 -6.78 23.81
N ILE A 94 7.47 -6.57 23.39
CA ILE A 94 7.80 -6.05 22.06
C ILE A 94 8.47 -7.18 21.29
N PHE A 95 7.88 -7.60 20.16
CA PHE A 95 8.44 -8.63 19.31
C PHE A 95 9.03 -8.01 18.05
N THR A 96 10.30 -8.25 17.79
CA THR A 96 10.96 -7.96 16.52
C THR A 96 11.63 -9.23 16.00
N THR A 97 11.54 -9.49 14.69
CA THR A 97 12.01 -10.76 14.09
C THR A 97 13.26 -10.52 13.26
N SER A 98 14.24 -11.40 13.35
CA SER A 98 15.36 -11.43 12.42
C SER A 98 15.22 -12.56 11.40
N SER A 99 15.91 -12.39 10.28
CA SER A 99 15.99 -13.38 9.21
C SER A 99 17.41 -13.43 8.64
N PRO A 100 17.87 -14.58 8.09
CA PRO A 100 19.19 -14.69 7.51
C PRO A 100 19.48 -13.63 6.45
N GLY A 101 20.66 -13.00 6.54
CA GLY A 101 21.11 -11.97 5.61
C GLY A 101 20.66 -10.53 5.94
N GLU A 102 19.90 -10.32 7.00
CA GLU A 102 19.60 -8.98 7.48
C GLU A 102 20.79 -8.35 8.23
N PRO A 103 21.03 -7.02 8.05
CA PRO A 103 22.19 -6.36 8.63
C PRO A 103 22.11 -6.22 10.15
N LEU A 104 23.09 -6.71 10.89
CA LEU A 104 23.15 -6.65 12.35
C LEU A 104 23.08 -5.20 12.89
N ALA A 105 23.79 -4.26 12.25
CA ALA A 105 23.80 -2.85 12.64
C ALA A 105 22.42 -2.17 12.61
N MET A 106 21.50 -2.67 11.79
CA MET A 106 20.11 -2.21 11.77
C MET A 106 19.39 -2.63 13.06
N PHE A 107 19.61 -3.88 13.51
CA PHE A 107 19.05 -4.40 14.76
C PHE A 107 19.58 -3.65 15.98
N GLU A 108 20.86 -3.27 15.97
CA GLU A 108 21.42 -2.43 17.05
C GLU A 108 20.59 -1.16 17.23
N LYS A 109 20.26 -0.46 16.13
CA LYS A 109 19.45 0.77 16.19
C LYS A 109 18.03 0.52 16.66
N THR A 110 17.39 -0.55 16.17
CA THR A 110 16.02 -0.88 16.56
C THR A 110 15.93 -1.31 18.02
N LEU A 111 16.83 -2.17 18.49
CA LEU A 111 16.84 -2.64 19.89
C LEU A 111 17.20 -1.51 20.87
N GLU A 112 18.13 -0.63 20.49
CA GLU A 112 18.44 0.57 21.26
C GLU A 112 17.22 1.50 21.37
N ALA A 113 16.47 1.69 20.28
CA ALA A 113 15.24 2.47 20.31
C ALA A 113 14.14 1.81 21.15
N CYS A 114 13.99 0.48 21.07
CA CYS A 114 13.05 -0.27 21.92
C CYS A 114 13.38 -0.09 23.40
N ARG A 115 14.66 -0.19 23.79
CA ARG A 115 15.11 0.04 25.17
C ARG A 115 14.71 1.41 25.70
N ASN A 116 14.61 2.42 24.83
CA ASN A 116 14.29 3.80 25.21
C ASN A 116 12.77 4.07 25.29
N ILE A 117 11.91 3.08 25.05
CA ILE A 117 10.47 3.22 25.23
C ILE A 117 10.19 3.37 26.74
N THR A 118 9.45 4.43 27.11
CA THR A 118 9.24 4.83 28.51
C THR A 118 8.32 3.92 29.29
N TYR A 119 7.31 3.36 28.63
CA TYR A 119 6.39 2.43 29.29
C TYR A 119 7.10 1.10 29.59
N PRO A 120 6.97 0.52 30.81
CA PRO A 120 7.60 -0.75 31.18
C PRO A 120 7.20 -1.89 30.25
N HIS A 121 8.19 -2.60 29.70
CA HIS A 121 7.99 -3.68 28.74
C HIS A 121 9.17 -4.65 28.74
N THR A 122 9.00 -5.79 28.07
CA THR A 122 10.08 -6.73 27.75
C THR A 122 10.23 -6.80 26.23
N THR A 123 11.43 -6.52 25.72
CA THR A 123 11.73 -6.67 24.27
C THR A 123 12.27 -8.07 24.02
N TYR A 124 11.77 -8.70 22.96
CA TYR A 124 12.19 -10.03 22.49
C TYR A 124 12.71 -9.92 21.06
N LEU A 125 13.93 -10.40 20.83
CA LEU A 125 14.47 -10.66 19.49
C LEU A 125 14.15 -12.11 19.10
N LEU A 126 13.28 -12.29 18.11
CA LEU A 126 12.84 -13.58 17.59
C LEU A 126 13.76 -13.98 16.44
N ASP A 127 14.84 -14.69 16.77
CA ASP A 127 15.98 -14.89 15.89
C ASP A 127 15.93 -16.17 15.07
N ASP A 128 16.16 -16.05 13.76
CA ASP A 128 16.26 -17.14 12.79
C ASP A 128 17.62 -17.15 12.05
N THR A 129 18.60 -16.36 12.50
CA THR A 129 19.84 -16.14 11.75
C THR A 129 20.90 -17.21 11.99
N ARG A 130 20.89 -17.91 13.14
CA ARG A 130 21.97 -18.77 13.65
C ARG A 130 23.31 -18.06 13.90
N ASP A 131 23.32 -16.72 13.83
CA ASP A 131 24.51 -15.93 14.06
C ASP A 131 24.56 -15.48 15.53
N PRO A 132 25.60 -15.92 16.33
CA PRO A 132 25.70 -15.56 17.73
C PRO A 132 25.82 -14.05 17.98
N ALA A 133 26.18 -13.27 16.96
CA ALA A 133 26.23 -11.82 17.07
C ALA A 133 24.84 -11.22 17.35
N PHE A 134 23.74 -11.80 16.84
CA PHE A 134 22.38 -11.33 17.13
C PHE A 134 22.02 -11.54 18.60
N LYS A 135 22.43 -12.66 19.22
CA LYS A 135 22.28 -12.87 20.65
C LYS A 135 23.02 -11.81 21.45
N ALA A 136 24.29 -11.58 21.12
CA ALA A 136 25.13 -10.59 21.81
C ALA A 136 24.53 -9.18 21.71
N VAL A 137 23.98 -8.81 20.56
CA VAL A 137 23.31 -7.52 20.38
C VAL A 137 22.02 -7.43 21.19
N ALA A 138 21.20 -8.49 21.22
CA ALA A 138 19.99 -8.52 22.06
C ALA A 138 20.36 -8.32 23.55
N GLU A 139 21.33 -9.05 24.06
CA GLU A 139 21.80 -8.94 25.46
C GLU A 139 22.35 -7.54 25.77
N LYS A 140 23.14 -6.94 24.85
CA LYS A 140 23.70 -5.59 24.97
C LYS A 140 22.60 -4.52 25.21
N TYR A 141 21.47 -4.66 24.56
CA TYR A 141 20.35 -3.72 24.67
C TYR A 141 19.25 -4.17 25.65
N GLY A 142 19.49 -5.24 26.42
CA GLY A 142 18.56 -5.74 27.43
C GLY A 142 17.34 -6.46 26.86
N ALA A 143 17.39 -6.90 25.61
CA ALA A 143 16.35 -7.71 24.99
C ALA A 143 16.57 -9.22 25.28
N VAL A 144 15.47 -9.95 25.42
CA VAL A 144 15.47 -11.40 25.54
C VAL A 144 15.65 -12.00 24.14
N TRP A 145 16.70 -12.79 23.97
CA TRP A 145 16.94 -13.51 22.70
C TRP A 145 16.19 -14.84 22.71
N LEU A 146 15.39 -15.10 21.67
CA LEU A 146 14.72 -16.38 21.44
C LEU A 146 15.20 -16.97 20.11
N GLU A 147 15.87 -18.12 20.19
CA GLU A 147 16.27 -18.88 19.00
C GLU A 147 15.07 -19.60 18.39
N LEU A 148 14.68 -19.18 17.18
CA LEU A 148 13.49 -19.65 16.48
C LEU A 148 13.82 -20.08 15.04
N VAL A 149 14.94 -20.81 14.92
CA VAL A 149 15.46 -21.28 13.63
C VAL A 149 14.53 -22.31 13.00
N GLY A 150 14.20 -22.11 11.71
CA GLY A 150 13.43 -23.06 10.91
C GLY A 150 11.95 -23.16 11.30
N ILE A 151 11.41 -22.20 12.03
CA ILE A 151 9.98 -22.19 12.36
C ILE A 151 9.16 -21.87 11.08
N PRO A 152 8.21 -22.74 10.68
CA PRO A 152 7.37 -22.52 9.52
C PRO A 152 6.50 -21.25 9.67
N GLY A 153 6.20 -20.57 8.55
CA GLY A 153 5.32 -19.39 8.55
C GLY A 153 6.05 -18.06 8.74
N ALA A 154 7.37 -18.05 8.55
CA ALA A 154 8.21 -16.85 8.57
C ALA A 154 7.97 -15.97 9.82
N LYS A 155 7.72 -14.66 9.67
CA LYS A 155 7.45 -13.72 10.76
C LYS A 155 6.28 -14.18 11.65
N ALA A 156 5.16 -14.54 11.04
CA ALA A 156 3.97 -14.96 11.77
C ALA A 156 4.19 -16.25 12.57
N GLY A 157 4.91 -17.21 12.00
CA GLY A 157 5.28 -18.44 12.69
C GLY A 157 6.14 -18.20 13.93
N LYS A 158 7.15 -17.32 13.81
CA LYS A 158 7.99 -16.91 14.95
C LYS A 158 7.19 -16.21 16.03
N ILE A 159 6.29 -15.30 15.67
CA ILE A 159 5.37 -14.65 16.61
C ILE A 159 4.51 -15.70 17.32
N ASN A 160 3.89 -16.63 16.60
CA ASN A 160 3.05 -17.68 17.18
C ASN A 160 3.82 -18.60 18.13
N ARG A 161 5.05 -18.95 17.80
CA ARG A 161 5.90 -19.73 18.70
C ARG A 161 6.25 -18.94 19.97
N SER A 162 6.54 -17.65 19.85
CA SER A 162 6.85 -16.77 20.98
C SER A 162 5.66 -16.54 21.90
N LEU A 163 4.43 -16.52 21.37
CA LEU A 163 3.22 -16.48 22.21
C LEU A 163 3.14 -17.67 23.18
N GLN A 164 3.68 -18.82 22.82
CA GLN A 164 3.72 -20.00 23.70
C GLN A 164 4.84 -19.94 24.76
N MET A 165 5.84 -19.08 24.55
CA MET A 165 7.04 -18.98 25.40
C MET A 165 7.02 -17.76 26.30
N THR A 166 6.05 -16.87 26.14
CA THR A 166 5.93 -15.57 26.83
C THR A 166 4.58 -15.45 27.53
N GLN A 167 4.44 -14.49 28.47
CA GLN A 167 3.25 -14.39 29.33
C GLN A 167 2.62 -12.98 29.37
N GLU A 168 3.16 -12.03 28.60
CA GLU A 168 2.66 -10.66 28.57
C GLU A 168 1.28 -10.58 27.92
N ASP A 169 0.45 -9.67 28.42
CA ASP A 169 -0.97 -9.55 28.01
C ASP A 169 -1.14 -8.78 26.70
N PHE A 170 -0.14 -7.93 26.39
CA PHE A 170 -0.11 -7.11 25.17
C PHE A 170 1.18 -7.31 24.42
N ILE A 171 1.10 -7.38 23.09
CA ILE A 171 2.24 -7.63 22.22
C ILE A 171 2.32 -6.52 21.16
N LEU A 172 3.37 -5.71 21.21
CA LEU A 172 3.75 -4.82 20.13
C LEU A 172 4.59 -5.58 19.12
N VAL A 173 4.16 -5.60 17.86
CA VAL A 173 4.94 -6.15 16.74
C VAL A 173 5.61 -5.01 15.99
N LEU A 174 6.95 -5.06 15.91
CA LEU A 174 7.78 -4.14 15.15
C LEU A 174 8.59 -4.89 14.10
N ASP A 175 8.73 -4.30 12.91
CA ASP A 175 9.71 -4.77 11.95
C ASP A 175 11.14 -4.35 12.38
N PRO A 176 12.17 -5.12 11.98
CA PRO A 176 13.54 -4.91 12.46
C PRO A 176 14.19 -3.60 11.96
N ASP A 177 13.57 -2.89 11.04
CA ASP A 177 13.99 -1.60 10.49
C ASP A 177 13.21 -0.41 11.06
N HIS A 178 12.36 -0.65 12.06
CA HIS A 178 11.57 0.40 12.69
C HIS A 178 12.26 0.96 13.92
N ILE A 179 12.25 2.27 14.00
CA ILE A 179 12.77 3.05 15.13
C ILE A 179 11.57 3.62 15.89
N PRO A 180 11.11 2.97 16.97
CA PRO A 180 10.02 3.49 17.81
C PRO A 180 10.47 4.72 18.58
N PHE A 181 9.51 5.63 18.86
CA PHE A 181 9.71 6.77 19.73
C PHE A 181 9.49 6.37 21.20
N PRO A 182 10.07 7.09 22.16
CA PRO A 182 9.94 6.76 23.58
C PRO A 182 8.51 6.61 24.08
N ASN A 183 7.59 7.42 23.57
CA ASN A 183 6.17 7.46 23.94
C ASN A 183 5.26 6.51 23.13
N PHE A 184 5.81 5.53 22.40
CA PHE A 184 5.04 4.66 21.50
C PHE A 184 3.86 3.98 22.22
N LEU A 185 4.13 3.32 23.34
CA LEU A 185 3.14 2.52 24.06
C LEU A 185 2.07 3.39 24.72
N ASP A 186 2.38 4.63 25.08
CA ASP A 186 1.41 5.58 25.63
C ASP A 186 0.30 5.92 24.63
N HIS A 187 0.61 5.85 23.34
CA HIS A 187 -0.36 6.08 22.25
C HIS A 187 -1.16 4.84 21.82
N THR A 188 -0.91 3.68 22.41
CA THR A 188 -1.60 2.43 22.04
C THR A 188 -2.33 1.76 23.22
N LEU A 189 -1.70 1.68 24.38
CA LEU A 189 -2.17 0.87 25.51
C LEU A 189 -3.48 1.36 26.12
N GLY A 190 -3.73 2.67 26.13
CA GLY A 190 -4.94 3.25 26.71
C GLY A 190 -6.22 2.72 26.07
N PHE A 191 -6.22 2.41 24.78
CA PHE A 191 -7.39 1.90 24.07
C PHE A 191 -7.82 0.49 24.51
N PHE A 192 -6.92 -0.27 25.12
CA PHE A 192 -7.23 -1.62 25.63
C PHE A 192 -8.02 -1.62 26.94
N GLN A 193 -8.32 -0.45 27.53
CA GLN A 193 -9.34 -0.36 28.59
C GLN A 193 -10.70 -0.84 28.10
N ASN A 194 -10.98 -0.72 26.82
CA ASN A 194 -12.10 -1.43 26.20
C ASN A 194 -11.70 -2.90 25.93
N GLU A 195 -12.26 -3.81 26.68
CA GLU A 195 -11.95 -5.25 26.61
C GLU A 195 -12.22 -5.88 25.24
N LYS A 196 -13.07 -5.25 24.40
CA LYS A 196 -13.36 -5.71 23.03
C LYS A 196 -12.31 -5.30 22.02
N VAL A 197 -11.33 -4.43 22.38
CA VAL A 197 -10.25 -4.04 21.47
C VAL A 197 -9.23 -5.18 21.37
N GLY A 198 -9.10 -5.75 20.18
CA GLY A 198 -8.16 -6.82 19.86
C GLY A 198 -6.80 -6.30 19.44
N PHE A 199 -6.76 -5.19 18.70
CA PHE A 199 -5.52 -4.55 18.31
C PHE A 199 -5.63 -3.04 18.10
N VAL A 200 -4.50 -2.37 18.23
CA VAL A 200 -4.32 -0.94 17.98
C VAL A 200 -3.19 -0.76 16.97
N GLN A 201 -3.51 -0.18 15.82
CA GLN A 201 -2.55 0.15 14.77
C GLN A 201 -2.27 1.64 14.80
N VAL A 202 -0.99 2.04 14.73
CA VAL A 202 -0.57 3.42 14.51
C VAL A 202 -0.07 3.63 13.08
N SER A 203 0.11 4.89 12.68
CA SER A 203 0.57 5.22 11.32
C SER A 203 1.99 4.71 11.07
N GLN A 204 2.26 4.31 9.84
CA GLN A 204 3.62 4.03 9.37
C GLN A 204 4.20 5.24 8.66
N ALA A 205 5.43 5.56 8.97
CA ALA A 205 6.21 6.64 8.35
C ALA A 205 7.65 6.16 8.09
N TYR A 206 8.40 6.90 7.28
CA TYR A 206 9.70 6.44 6.81
C TYR A 206 10.79 7.49 7.03
N TYR A 207 12.01 7.02 7.29
CA TYR A 207 13.14 7.93 7.49
C TYR A 207 14.08 8.04 6.28
N ASN A 208 14.02 7.08 5.33
CA ASN A 208 14.84 7.07 4.12
C ASN A 208 14.11 7.53 2.85
N GLN A 209 12.89 8.05 2.95
CA GLN A 209 12.03 8.36 1.79
C GLN A 209 12.62 9.34 0.77
N TYR A 210 13.60 10.17 1.17
CA TYR A 210 14.23 11.15 0.28
C TYR A 210 15.53 10.67 -0.38
N ARG A 211 15.90 9.39 -0.23
CA ARG A 211 17.18 8.85 -0.73
C ARG A 211 17.16 8.55 -2.22
N SER A 212 16.00 8.26 -2.80
CA SER A 212 15.84 7.99 -4.22
C SER A 212 14.44 8.36 -4.72
N PHE A 213 14.27 8.39 -6.04
CA PHE A 213 12.96 8.50 -6.69
C PHE A 213 12.04 7.35 -6.27
N THR A 214 12.58 6.12 -6.26
CA THR A 214 11.84 4.92 -5.83
C THR A 214 11.42 5.01 -4.38
N ALA A 215 12.32 5.42 -3.47
CA ALA A 215 12.00 5.56 -2.05
C ALA A 215 10.88 6.59 -1.82
N LEU A 216 10.98 7.75 -2.47
CA LEU A 216 9.95 8.77 -2.33
C LEU A 216 8.62 8.33 -2.96
N GLY A 217 8.64 7.71 -4.12
CA GLY A 217 7.43 7.18 -4.75
C GLY A 217 6.78 6.03 -3.96
N ALA A 218 7.58 5.16 -3.33
CA ALA A 218 7.08 4.12 -2.44
C ALA A 218 6.40 4.71 -1.20
N ALA A 219 6.99 5.75 -0.59
CA ALA A 219 6.38 6.48 0.52
C ALA A 219 5.10 7.20 0.10
N GLU A 220 5.12 7.94 -1.02
CA GLU A 220 3.96 8.68 -1.56
C GLU A 220 2.73 7.79 -1.78
N GLN A 221 2.91 6.52 -2.16
CA GLN A 221 1.79 5.58 -2.33
C GLN A 221 1.08 5.25 -1.02
N THR A 222 1.75 5.39 0.11
CA THR A 222 1.23 4.99 1.41
C THR A 222 0.56 6.12 2.19
N TYR A 223 0.88 7.39 1.91
CA TYR A 223 0.41 8.52 2.70
C TYR A 223 -1.12 8.62 2.79
N THR A 224 -1.81 8.47 1.65
CA THR A 224 -3.27 8.49 1.65
C THR A 224 -3.85 7.27 2.37
N PHE A 225 -3.17 6.12 2.31
CA PHE A 225 -3.61 4.92 2.98
C PHE A 225 -3.48 5.04 4.50
N TYR A 226 -2.33 5.46 5.03
CA TYR A 226 -2.11 5.61 6.47
C TYR A 226 -2.74 6.87 7.06
N GLY A 227 -3.06 7.86 6.24
CA GLY A 227 -3.85 9.01 6.65
C GLY A 227 -5.36 8.76 6.55
N PRO A 228 -6.02 9.43 5.60
CA PRO A 228 -7.49 9.46 5.50
C PRO A 228 -8.13 8.08 5.28
N THR A 229 -7.48 7.13 4.58
CA THR A 229 -8.09 5.82 4.30
C THR A 229 -8.19 4.97 5.58
N GLN A 230 -7.12 4.79 6.33
CA GLN A 230 -7.18 4.04 7.60
C GLN A 230 -8.08 4.75 8.63
N MET A 231 -8.10 6.08 8.66
CA MET A 231 -9.03 6.84 9.49
C MET A 231 -10.49 6.61 9.10
N SER A 232 -10.78 6.43 7.82
CA SER A 232 -12.13 6.09 7.36
C SER A 232 -12.50 4.64 7.70
N LEU A 233 -11.58 3.70 7.53
CA LEU A 233 -11.74 2.31 7.94
C LEU A 233 -11.99 2.22 9.45
N HIS A 234 -11.27 2.99 10.27
CA HIS A 234 -11.52 3.09 11.71
C HIS A 234 -12.96 3.57 11.99
N GLY A 235 -13.42 4.64 11.33
CA GLY A 235 -14.78 5.16 11.47
C GLY A 235 -15.87 4.20 11.01
N LEU A 236 -15.53 3.19 10.22
CA LEU A 236 -16.39 2.09 9.77
C LEU A 236 -16.26 0.84 10.67
N GLY A 237 -15.37 0.86 11.67
CA GLY A 237 -15.04 -0.32 12.50
C GLY A 237 -14.26 -1.41 11.77
N CYS A 238 -13.43 -1.02 10.81
CA CYS A 238 -12.70 -1.91 9.90
C CYS A 238 -11.21 -1.56 9.81
N GLY A 239 -10.63 -0.80 10.76
CA GLY A 239 -9.19 -0.50 10.75
C GLY A 239 -8.38 -1.79 10.68
N VAL A 240 -7.38 -1.85 9.79
CA VAL A 240 -6.59 -3.07 9.56
C VAL A 240 -5.16 -2.91 10.10
N ALA A 241 -4.58 -4.01 10.56
CA ALA A 241 -3.16 -4.11 10.86
C ALA A 241 -2.34 -4.07 9.55
N ILE A 242 -1.10 -3.61 9.62
CA ILE A 242 -0.21 -3.40 8.47
C ILE A 242 1.17 -4.04 8.65
N GLY A 243 1.24 -5.09 9.46
CA GLY A 243 2.44 -5.91 9.66
C GLY A 243 3.41 -5.37 10.70
N ALA A 244 3.51 -4.05 10.88
CA ALA A 244 4.37 -3.41 11.88
C ALA A 244 3.59 -2.32 12.64
N ASN A 245 4.18 -1.83 13.74
CA ASN A 245 3.58 -0.76 14.56
C ASN A 245 2.17 -1.11 15.07
N CYS A 246 1.91 -2.37 15.33
CA CYS A 246 0.62 -2.87 15.79
C CYS A 246 0.75 -3.50 17.17
N THR A 247 -0.05 -3.03 18.10
CA THR A 247 -0.15 -3.61 19.44
C THR A 247 -1.38 -4.50 19.50
N PHE A 248 -1.19 -5.77 19.89
CA PHE A 248 -2.23 -6.78 19.97
C PHE A 248 -2.54 -7.13 21.44
N ARG A 249 -3.80 -7.44 21.72
CA ARG A 249 -4.19 -8.15 22.94
C ARG A 249 -3.89 -9.63 22.76
N ARG A 250 -3.11 -10.26 23.65
CA ARG A 250 -2.79 -11.70 23.60
C ARG A 250 -4.05 -12.56 23.47
N LYS A 251 -5.04 -12.38 24.34
CA LYS A 251 -6.31 -13.11 24.32
C LYS A 251 -7.01 -13.03 22.95
N ALA A 252 -6.88 -11.92 22.25
CA ALA A 252 -7.46 -11.77 20.92
C ALA A 252 -6.70 -12.59 19.88
N LEU A 253 -5.35 -12.59 19.89
CA LEU A 253 -4.55 -13.46 19.04
C LEU A 253 -4.83 -14.94 19.29
N GLU A 254 -4.83 -15.35 20.55
CA GLU A 254 -5.08 -16.75 20.94
C GLU A 254 -6.49 -17.22 20.51
N SER A 255 -7.51 -16.35 20.60
CA SER A 255 -8.89 -16.67 20.21
C SER A 255 -9.08 -16.97 18.72
N ILE A 256 -8.15 -16.55 17.87
CA ILE A 256 -8.16 -16.79 16.41
C ILE A 256 -7.10 -17.80 15.96
N GLY A 257 -6.42 -18.46 16.91
CA GLY A 257 -5.36 -19.43 16.65
C GLY A 257 -3.98 -18.81 16.41
N GLY A 258 -3.74 -17.57 16.85
CA GLY A 258 -2.49 -16.84 16.71
C GLY A 258 -2.49 -15.83 15.57
N HIS A 259 -1.30 -15.28 15.26
CA HIS A 259 -1.09 -14.39 14.13
C HIS A 259 -1.28 -15.16 12.82
N GLY A 260 -1.97 -14.57 11.84
CA GLY A 260 -2.23 -15.22 10.55
C GLY A 260 -0.95 -15.63 9.82
N ILE A 261 -0.94 -16.83 9.26
CA ILE A 261 0.20 -17.31 8.45
C ILE A 261 -0.14 -17.09 6.99
N GLY A 262 0.77 -16.51 6.22
CA GLY A 262 0.62 -16.18 4.79
C GLY A 262 1.47 -14.98 4.40
N LEU A 263 1.41 -14.59 3.12
CA LEU A 263 2.17 -13.44 2.60
C LEU A 263 1.59 -12.08 3.03
N ALA A 264 0.30 -12.03 3.43
CA ALA A 264 -0.39 -10.87 3.99
C ALA A 264 -0.92 -11.23 5.40
N GLU A 265 0.00 -11.63 6.28
CA GLU A 265 -0.27 -12.15 7.62
C GLU A 265 -1.05 -11.16 8.50
N ASP A 266 -0.83 -9.88 8.30
CA ASP A 266 -1.48 -8.77 8.97
C ASP A 266 -2.96 -8.63 8.57
N LEU A 267 -3.24 -8.72 7.27
CA LEU A 267 -4.60 -8.67 6.75
C LEU A 267 -5.39 -9.92 7.14
N ILE A 268 -4.74 -11.12 7.11
CA ILE A 268 -5.32 -12.36 7.60
C ILE A 268 -5.69 -12.25 9.09
N THR A 269 -4.77 -11.73 9.91
CA THR A 269 -5.00 -11.50 11.34
C THR A 269 -6.17 -10.54 11.57
N SER A 270 -6.19 -9.43 10.82
CA SER A 270 -7.23 -8.42 10.91
C SER A 270 -8.62 -8.99 10.61
N ILE A 271 -8.78 -9.70 9.49
CA ILE A 271 -10.09 -10.24 9.09
C ILE A 271 -10.57 -11.33 10.05
N ARG A 272 -9.67 -12.19 10.56
CA ARG A 272 -10.00 -13.22 11.54
C ARG A 272 -10.44 -12.60 12.87
N MET A 273 -9.76 -11.56 13.36
CA MET A 273 -10.15 -10.83 14.56
C MET A 273 -11.51 -10.17 14.40
N HIS A 274 -11.75 -9.47 13.28
CA HIS A 274 -13.06 -8.86 13.01
C HIS A 274 -14.17 -9.92 12.91
N ALA A 275 -13.93 -11.05 12.27
CA ALA A 275 -14.88 -12.16 12.17
C ALA A 275 -15.15 -12.84 13.53
N ALA A 276 -14.20 -12.78 14.47
CA ALA A 276 -14.36 -13.23 15.84
C ALA A 276 -15.03 -12.19 16.78
N GLY A 277 -15.40 -11.01 16.24
CA GLY A 277 -16.09 -9.95 16.97
C GLY A 277 -15.19 -8.97 17.73
N TRP A 278 -13.87 -9.06 17.55
CA TRP A 278 -12.92 -8.09 18.10
C TRP A 278 -13.00 -6.76 17.36
N LYS A 279 -12.80 -5.67 18.08
CA LYS A 279 -12.69 -4.32 17.53
C LYS A 279 -11.24 -3.98 17.27
N SER A 280 -11.00 -3.18 16.25
CA SER A 280 -9.72 -2.54 15.98
C SER A 280 -9.78 -1.05 16.26
N VAL A 281 -8.64 -0.48 16.66
CA VAL A 281 -8.45 0.96 16.75
C VAL A 281 -7.32 1.35 15.79
N TYR A 282 -7.54 2.37 14.98
CA TYR A 282 -6.47 3.03 14.24
C TYR A 282 -6.22 4.40 14.87
N ASN A 283 -5.03 4.57 15.46
CA ASN A 283 -4.60 5.86 15.99
C ASN A 283 -3.65 6.53 14.99
N PRO A 284 -4.05 7.62 14.30
CA PRO A 284 -3.28 8.25 13.24
C PRO A 284 -2.17 9.15 13.80
N VAL A 285 -1.19 8.54 14.47
CA VAL A 285 -0.01 9.17 15.07
C VAL A 285 1.26 8.57 14.50
N VAL A 286 2.30 9.37 14.32
CA VAL A 286 3.65 8.94 13.95
C VAL A 286 4.47 8.80 15.21
N VAL A 287 4.65 7.58 15.67
CA VAL A 287 5.43 7.20 16.87
C VAL A 287 6.51 6.16 16.55
N SER A 288 6.75 5.91 15.28
CA SER A 288 7.90 5.18 14.78
C SER A 288 8.16 5.50 13.31
N ARG A 289 9.38 5.19 12.83
CA ARG A 289 9.72 5.28 11.41
C ARG A 289 10.51 4.07 10.97
N GLY A 290 10.19 3.55 9.79
CA GLY A 290 10.83 2.40 9.15
C GLY A 290 11.51 2.77 7.83
N LEU A 291 11.85 1.75 7.05
CA LEU A 291 12.44 1.87 5.73
C LEU A 291 11.42 1.62 4.62
N VAL A 292 11.60 2.33 3.50
CA VAL A 292 11.01 1.96 2.20
C VAL A 292 12.10 1.42 1.28
N PRO A 293 11.74 0.59 0.28
CA PRO A 293 12.68 0.16 -0.75
C PRO A 293 13.28 1.36 -1.49
N GLU A 294 14.59 1.37 -1.68
CA GLU A 294 15.31 2.46 -2.35
C GLU A 294 15.50 2.21 -3.85
N ASP A 295 15.41 0.97 -4.30
CA ASP A 295 15.55 0.58 -5.70
C ASP A 295 14.29 -0.10 -6.25
N LEU A 296 14.10 -0.03 -7.58
CA LEU A 296 12.92 -0.57 -8.25
C LEU A 296 12.80 -2.09 -8.10
N GLY A 297 13.91 -2.83 -8.04
CA GLY A 297 13.89 -4.28 -7.91
C GLY A 297 13.33 -4.72 -6.56
N SER A 298 13.83 -4.12 -5.48
CA SER A 298 13.34 -4.35 -4.10
C SER A 298 11.89 -3.93 -3.95
N PHE A 299 11.51 -2.79 -4.54
CA PHE A 299 10.13 -2.31 -4.56
C PHE A 299 9.19 -3.29 -5.27
N CYS A 300 9.54 -3.74 -6.48
CA CYS A 300 8.72 -4.69 -7.25
C CYS A 300 8.58 -6.06 -6.54
N LYS A 301 9.64 -6.56 -5.91
CA LYS A 301 9.57 -7.80 -5.11
C LYS A 301 8.61 -7.65 -3.92
N GLN A 302 8.66 -6.54 -3.22
CA GLN A 302 7.72 -6.21 -2.14
C GLN A 302 6.28 -6.15 -2.66
N GLN A 303 6.05 -5.45 -3.78
CA GLN A 303 4.73 -5.31 -4.39
C GLN A 303 4.17 -6.65 -4.91
N LEU A 304 5.01 -7.55 -5.44
CA LEU A 304 4.60 -8.89 -5.84
C LEU A 304 4.12 -9.71 -4.65
N LYS A 305 4.89 -9.67 -3.55
CA LYS A 305 4.53 -10.35 -2.29
C LYS A 305 3.18 -9.84 -1.77
N TRP A 306 3.00 -8.54 -1.72
CA TRP A 306 1.75 -7.93 -1.26
C TRP A 306 0.57 -8.25 -2.18
N ALA A 307 0.76 -8.16 -3.50
CA ALA A 307 -0.29 -8.49 -4.46
C ALA A 307 -0.74 -9.94 -4.33
N ARG A 308 0.21 -10.90 -4.31
CA ARG A 308 -0.10 -12.34 -4.16
C ARG A 308 -0.81 -12.62 -2.83
N GLY A 309 -0.29 -12.05 -1.72
CA GLY A 309 -0.88 -12.24 -0.39
C GLY A 309 -2.28 -11.65 -0.25
N VAL A 310 -2.51 -10.44 -0.79
CA VAL A 310 -3.84 -9.82 -0.78
C VAL A 310 -4.85 -10.61 -1.62
N PHE A 311 -4.45 -11.16 -2.77
CA PHE A 311 -5.32 -12.04 -3.56
C PHE A 311 -5.60 -13.36 -2.83
N GLU A 312 -4.64 -13.92 -2.10
CA GLU A 312 -4.89 -15.10 -1.26
C GLU A 312 -5.97 -14.81 -0.21
N VAL A 313 -5.89 -13.68 0.50
CA VAL A 313 -6.94 -13.25 1.42
C VAL A 313 -8.29 -13.13 0.70
N THR A 314 -8.28 -12.59 -0.52
CA THR A 314 -9.50 -12.34 -1.30
C THR A 314 -10.17 -13.65 -1.73
N PHE A 315 -9.39 -14.62 -2.16
CA PHE A 315 -9.92 -15.87 -2.70
C PHE A 315 -10.16 -16.94 -1.63
N VAL A 316 -9.45 -16.87 -0.49
CA VAL A 316 -9.50 -17.91 0.54
C VAL A 316 -10.15 -17.41 1.82
N GLU A 317 -9.63 -16.33 2.44
CA GLU A 317 -10.10 -15.89 3.77
C GLU A 317 -11.45 -15.15 3.72
N ILE A 318 -11.62 -14.24 2.76
CA ILE A 318 -12.88 -13.48 2.64
C ILE A 318 -14.08 -14.42 2.43
N PRO A 319 -14.08 -15.39 1.50
CA PRO A 319 -15.20 -16.30 1.33
C PRO A 319 -15.53 -17.11 2.59
N LYS A 320 -14.49 -17.64 3.28
CA LYS A 320 -14.65 -18.42 4.51
C LYS A 320 -15.31 -17.63 5.64
N LEU A 321 -14.96 -16.35 5.76
CA LEU A 321 -15.36 -15.50 6.88
C LEU A 321 -16.51 -14.54 6.53
N PHE A 322 -16.93 -14.49 5.26
CA PHE A 322 -17.87 -13.49 4.73
C PHE A 322 -19.15 -13.32 5.56
N ARG A 323 -19.74 -14.44 6.00
CA ARG A 323 -20.98 -14.41 6.79
C ARG A 323 -20.81 -13.85 8.19
N LYS A 324 -19.58 -13.88 8.75
CA LYS A 324 -19.25 -13.38 10.10
C LYS A 324 -18.90 -11.88 10.11
N LEU A 325 -18.69 -11.28 8.94
CA LEU A 325 -18.33 -9.88 8.80
C LEU A 325 -19.57 -8.99 8.75
N SER A 326 -19.51 -7.81 9.34
CA SER A 326 -20.51 -6.75 9.18
C SER A 326 -20.56 -6.23 7.74
N PHE A 327 -21.61 -5.50 7.36
CA PHE A 327 -21.75 -4.94 6.01
C PHE A 327 -20.54 -4.09 5.60
N TRP A 328 -20.10 -3.17 6.45
CA TRP A 328 -18.96 -2.31 6.15
C TRP A 328 -17.63 -3.06 6.12
N GLN A 329 -17.46 -4.08 6.96
CA GLN A 329 -16.29 -4.96 6.90
C GLN A 329 -16.23 -5.72 5.57
N LYS A 330 -17.35 -6.27 5.08
CA LYS A 330 -17.42 -6.91 3.76
C LYS A 330 -16.96 -5.98 2.65
N ILE A 331 -17.54 -4.77 2.59
CA ILE A 331 -17.17 -3.75 1.58
C ILE A 331 -15.70 -3.37 1.70
N SER A 332 -15.21 -3.12 2.92
CA SER A 332 -13.82 -2.72 3.15
C SER A 332 -12.82 -3.80 2.74
N TYR A 333 -13.05 -5.05 3.15
CA TYR A 333 -12.16 -6.17 2.80
C TYR A 333 -12.20 -6.48 1.31
N LEU A 334 -13.36 -6.43 0.65
CA LEU A 334 -13.44 -6.56 -0.81
C LEU A 334 -12.71 -5.42 -1.52
N THR A 335 -12.80 -4.19 -1.02
CA THR A 335 -12.11 -3.04 -1.59
C THR A 335 -10.60 -3.15 -1.42
N ILE A 336 -10.10 -3.60 -0.27
CA ILE A 336 -8.68 -3.87 -0.03
C ILE A 336 -8.23 -5.06 -0.88
N GLY A 337 -8.96 -6.17 -0.84
CA GLY A 337 -8.63 -7.43 -1.51
C GLY A 337 -8.55 -7.32 -3.03
N THR A 338 -9.30 -6.40 -3.60
CA THR A 338 -9.28 -6.17 -5.05
C THR A 338 -8.35 -5.01 -5.48
N TYR A 339 -7.57 -4.42 -4.57
CA TYR A 339 -6.71 -3.28 -4.89
C TYR A 339 -5.74 -3.56 -6.05
N TYR A 340 -5.11 -4.73 -6.05
CA TYR A 340 -4.10 -5.09 -7.05
C TYR A 340 -4.68 -5.55 -8.40
N LEU A 341 -6.02 -5.66 -8.54
CA LEU A 341 -6.65 -5.83 -9.86
C LEU A 341 -6.37 -4.66 -10.81
N VAL A 342 -5.85 -3.54 -10.29
CA VAL A 342 -5.32 -2.45 -11.11
C VAL A 342 -4.27 -2.96 -12.12
N GLY A 343 -3.53 -4.04 -11.82
CA GLY A 343 -2.62 -4.69 -12.77
C GLY A 343 -3.34 -5.28 -13.97
N ALA A 344 -4.43 -6.00 -13.76
CA ALA A 344 -5.26 -6.56 -14.83
C ALA A 344 -5.98 -5.46 -15.64
N THR A 345 -6.51 -4.43 -14.97
CA THR A 345 -7.14 -3.30 -15.67
C THR A 345 -6.14 -2.55 -16.52
N GLN A 346 -4.94 -2.32 -16.00
CA GLN A 346 -3.88 -1.62 -16.73
C GLN A 346 -3.35 -2.45 -17.92
N PHE A 347 -3.20 -3.76 -17.74
CA PHE A 347 -2.89 -4.67 -18.85
C PHE A 347 -3.91 -4.53 -19.98
N PHE A 348 -5.20 -4.60 -19.64
CA PHE A 348 -6.28 -4.48 -20.61
C PHE A 348 -6.27 -3.12 -21.31
N PHE A 349 -6.19 -2.01 -20.59
CA PHE A 349 -6.14 -0.68 -21.19
C PHE A 349 -4.89 -0.45 -22.06
N THR A 350 -3.78 -1.07 -21.71
CA THR A 350 -2.57 -1.04 -22.54
C THR A 350 -2.74 -1.85 -23.83
N PHE A 351 -3.46 -2.98 -23.76
CA PHE A 351 -3.66 -3.87 -24.89
C PHE A 351 -4.63 -3.31 -25.95
N ILE A 352 -5.64 -2.54 -25.55
CA ILE A 352 -6.64 -1.97 -26.48
C ILE A 352 -6.03 -1.17 -27.63
N PRO A 353 -5.13 -0.19 -27.39
CA PRO A 353 -4.50 0.54 -28.48
C PRO A 353 -3.71 -0.37 -29.44
N PHE A 354 -3.02 -1.39 -28.95
CA PHE A 354 -2.33 -2.35 -29.79
C PHE A 354 -3.28 -3.13 -30.68
N LEU A 355 -4.37 -3.64 -30.09
CA LEU A 355 -5.40 -4.34 -30.84
C LEU A 355 -5.96 -3.45 -31.97
N PHE A 356 -6.26 -2.20 -31.65
CA PHE A 356 -6.72 -1.24 -32.64
C PHE A 356 -5.68 -1.00 -33.75
N PHE A 357 -4.42 -0.79 -33.41
CA PHE A 357 -3.38 -0.54 -34.39
C PHE A 357 -3.12 -1.74 -35.31
N LEU A 358 -3.32 -2.96 -34.81
CA LEU A 358 -3.09 -4.20 -35.58
C LEU A 358 -4.30 -4.64 -36.40
N THR A 359 -5.53 -4.40 -35.91
CA THR A 359 -6.75 -5.00 -36.50
C THR A 359 -7.78 -3.96 -36.98
N GLY A 360 -7.65 -2.71 -36.56
CA GLY A 360 -8.67 -1.67 -36.76
C GLY A 360 -9.91 -1.82 -35.89
N ILE A 361 -9.98 -2.83 -35.00
CA ILE A 361 -11.14 -3.08 -34.14
C ILE A 361 -11.17 -2.08 -32.99
N LEU A 362 -12.27 -1.35 -32.85
CA LEU A 362 -12.56 -0.48 -31.74
C LEU A 362 -13.54 -1.15 -30.77
N PRO A 363 -13.30 -1.09 -29.45
CA PRO A 363 -14.27 -1.59 -28.48
C PRO A 363 -15.52 -0.71 -28.39
N ALA A 364 -15.37 0.60 -28.64
CA ALA A 364 -16.43 1.57 -28.54
C ALA A 364 -16.28 2.68 -29.60
N GLN A 365 -17.38 3.16 -30.12
CA GLN A 365 -17.43 4.29 -31.05
C GLN A 365 -17.82 5.55 -30.29
N MET A 366 -16.85 6.20 -29.66
CA MET A 366 -17.04 7.40 -28.85
C MET A 366 -16.19 8.55 -29.36
N SER A 367 -16.72 9.76 -29.31
CA SER A 367 -15.90 10.96 -29.51
C SER A 367 -14.92 11.11 -28.34
N PHE A 368 -13.65 11.24 -28.68
CA PHE A 368 -12.59 11.47 -27.67
C PHE A 368 -12.79 12.79 -26.92
N VAL A 369 -13.24 13.83 -27.63
CA VAL A 369 -13.51 15.12 -27.02
C VAL A 369 -14.66 15.00 -26.01
N SER A 370 -15.75 14.32 -26.36
CA SER A 370 -16.87 14.08 -25.44
C SER A 370 -16.44 13.25 -24.24
N PHE A 371 -15.62 12.20 -24.45
CA PHE A 371 -15.02 11.45 -23.35
C PHE A 371 -14.22 12.33 -22.38
N LEU A 372 -13.39 13.24 -22.92
CA LEU A 372 -12.63 14.18 -22.08
C LEU A 372 -13.55 15.16 -21.33
N ILE A 373 -14.62 15.64 -21.96
CA ILE A 373 -15.59 16.55 -21.32
C ILE A 373 -16.27 15.85 -20.13
N TYR A 374 -16.91 14.71 -20.35
CA TYR A 374 -17.60 13.97 -19.28
C TYR A 374 -16.62 13.46 -18.22
N GLY A 375 -15.45 12.98 -18.63
CA GLY A 375 -14.39 12.52 -17.73
C GLY A 375 -13.78 13.66 -16.90
N SER A 376 -13.73 14.89 -17.43
CA SER A 376 -13.17 16.04 -16.72
C SER A 376 -13.97 16.40 -15.45
N PHE A 377 -15.28 16.22 -15.44
CA PHE A 377 -16.09 16.41 -14.23
C PHE A 377 -15.72 15.42 -13.14
N VAL A 378 -15.56 14.14 -13.51
CA VAL A 378 -15.12 13.09 -12.55
C VAL A 378 -13.71 13.39 -12.04
N ALA A 379 -12.80 13.78 -12.96
CA ALA A 379 -11.44 14.15 -12.61
C ALA A 379 -11.37 15.36 -11.69
N PHE A 380 -12.17 16.40 -11.95
CA PHE A 380 -12.26 17.60 -11.12
C PHE A 380 -12.64 17.25 -9.67
N PHE A 381 -13.76 16.55 -9.47
CA PHE A 381 -14.18 16.16 -8.13
C PHE A 381 -13.18 15.18 -7.48
N GLY A 382 -12.60 14.26 -8.26
CA GLY A 382 -11.55 13.36 -7.80
C GLY A 382 -10.35 14.11 -7.24
N VAL A 383 -9.83 15.10 -7.98
CA VAL A 383 -8.73 15.95 -7.54
C VAL A 383 -9.12 16.79 -6.33
N MET A 384 -10.31 17.40 -6.32
CA MET A 384 -10.78 18.21 -5.19
C MET A 384 -10.91 17.37 -3.90
N ILE A 385 -11.49 16.17 -3.98
CA ILE A 385 -11.58 15.24 -2.84
C ILE A 385 -10.18 14.84 -2.39
N TYR A 386 -9.31 14.44 -3.33
CA TYR A 386 -7.94 14.04 -3.04
C TYR A 386 -7.13 15.13 -2.31
N LEU A 387 -7.19 16.37 -2.78
CA LEU A 387 -6.53 17.49 -2.12
C LEU A 387 -7.19 17.83 -0.77
N TYR A 388 -8.51 17.69 -0.69
CA TYR A 388 -9.23 17.99 0.54
C TYR A 388 -8.90 17.01 1.67
N VAL A 389 -8.81 15.71 1.40
CA VAL A 389 -8.53 14.68 2.42
C VAL A 389 -7.09 14.69 2.93
N GLN A 390 -6.15 15.31 2.22
CA GLN A 390 -4.75 15.46 2.64
C GLN A 390 -4.60 16.24 3.95
N ARG A 391 -5.63 16.93 4.41
CA ARG A 391 -5.62 17.59 5.74
C ARG A 391 -5.52 16.61 6.90
N TRP A 392 -5.84 15.33 6.68
CA TRP A 392 -5.76 14.27 7.66
C TRP A 392 -4.56 13.34 7.47
N MET A 393 -3.57 13.74 6.72
CA MET A 393 -2.26 13.08 6.72
C MET A 393 -1.59 13.27 8.07
N CYS A 394 -0.87 12.24 8.51
CA CYS A 394 -0.27 12.23 9.84
C CYS A 394 0.90 13.21 9.95
N HIS A 395 1.67 13.39 8.88
CA HIS A 395 2.76 14.36 8.80
C HIS A 395 2.56 15.31 7.60
N PRO A 396 1.65 16.31 7.71
CA PRO A 396 1.24 17.13 6.57
C PRO A 396 2.38 17.86 5.85
N GLU A 397 3.45 18.19 6.57
CA GLU A 397 4.59 18.94 6.01
C GLU A 397 5.39 18.11 5.00
N THR A 398 5.41 16.79 5.16
CA THR A 398 6.15 15.86 4.29
C THR A 398 5.23 15.05 3.36
N GLU A 399 3.96 14.91 3.72
CA GLU A 399 3.03 13.98 3.08
C GLU A 399 2.04 14.65 2.12
N ARG A 400 1.92 16.01 2.15
CA ARG A 400 1.03 16.71 1.21
C ARG A 400 1.70 16.93 -0.14
N GLY A 401 0.92 16.75 -1.21
CA GLY A 401 1.38 16.99 -2.56
C GLY A 401 0.60 16.25 -3.63
N LEU A 402 1.08 16.27 -4.85
CA LEU A 402 0.43 15.58 -5.97
C LEU A 402 0.79 14.08 -6.03
N HIS A 403 1.78 13.64 -5.28
CA HIS A 403 2.27 12.24 -5.21
C HIS A 403 2.48 11.59 -6.59
N TRP A 404 3.00 12.39 -7.52
CA TRP A 404 3.17 11.96 -8.91
C TRP A 404 4.17 10.82 -9.07
N ARG A 405 5.23 10.79 -8.21
CA ARG A 405 6.22 9.69 -8.21
C ARG A 405 5.57 8.38 -7.80
N GLY A 406 4.75 8.42 -6.74
CA GLY A 406 3.97 7.27 -6.30
C GLY A 406 3.02 6.77 -7.37
N THR A 407 2.37 7.67 -8.09
CA THR A 407 1.49 7.35 -9.23
C THR A 407 2.27 6.68 -10.35
N VAL A 408 3.40 7.23 -10.75
CA VAL A 408 4.25 6.69 -11.83
C VAL A 408 4.78 5.30 -11.46
N LEU A 409 5.29 5.10 -10.24
CA LEU A 409 5.75 3.78 -9.78
C LEU A 409 4.62 2.76 -9.73
N LYS A 410 3.44 3.15 -9.28
CA LYS A 410 2.27 2.26 -9.28
C LYS A 410 1.92 1.79 -10.69
N TYR A 411 1.93 2.71 -11.65
CA TYR A 411 1.73 2.36 -13.06
C TYR A 411 2.85 1.45 -13.58
N ALA A 412 4.10 1.76 -13.28
CA ALA A 412 5.24 0.93 -13.70
C ALA A 412 5.16 -0.51 -13.16
N CYS A 413 4.50 -0.72 -12.04
CA CYS A 413 4.31 -2.05 -11.42
C CYS A 413 3.11 -2.85 -11.94
N TRP A 414 2.35 -2.38 -12.94
CA TRP A 414 1.22 -3.15 -13.45
C TRP A 414 1.56 -4.60 -13.85
N PRO A 415 2.73 -4.91 -14.46
CA PRO A 415 3.08 -6.28 -14.80
C PRO A 415 3.28 -7.15 -13.55
N VAL A 416 3.81 -6.56 -12.49
CA VAL A 416 4.03 -7.23 -11.19
C VAL A 416 2.70 -7.53 -10.50
N PHE A 417 1.76 -6.60 -10.52
CA PHE A 417 0.42 -6.78 -9.97
C PHE A 417 -0.37 -7.84 -10.75
N PHE A 418 -0.27 -7.80 -12.09
CA PHE A 418 -0.92 -8.78 -12.94
C PHE A 418 -0.32 -10.17 -12.73
N LEU A 419 1.00 -10.28 -12.62
CA LEU A 419 1.66 -11.54 -12.26
C LEU A 419 1.19 -12.06 -10.90
N GLY A 420 1.10 -11.20 -9.88
CA GLY A 420 0.58 -11.56 -8.56
C GLY A 420 -0.85 -12.10 -8.61
N PHE A 421 -1.70 -11.52 -9.47
CA PHE A 421 -3.05 -12.03 -9.75
C PHE A 421 -3.02 -13.43 -10.37
N LEU A 422 -2.23 -13.62 -11.44
CA LEU A 422 -2.13 -14.92 -12.12
C LEU A 422 -1.61 -16.01 -11.19
N LEU A 423 -0.57 -15.71 -10.41
CA LEU A 423 -0.01 -16.65 -9.43
C LEU A 423 -1.04 -17.02 -8.34
N ALA A 424 -1.90 -16.08 -7.96
CA ALA A 424 -2.97 -16.37 -7.01
C ALA A 424 -4.09 -17.23 -7.61
N VAL A 425 -4.43 -17.02 -8.89
CA VAL A 425 -5.47 -17.81 -9.59
C VAL A 425 -5.04 -19.27 -9.75
N VAL A 426 -3.75 -19.52 -10.04
CA VAL A 426 -3.21 -20.89 -10.17
C VAL A 426 -2.68 -21.45 -8.85
N ASP A 427 -2.88 -20.72 -7.74
CA ASP A 427 -2.42 -21.07 -6.39
C ASP A 427 -0.91 -21.40 -6.31
N ALA A 428 -0.10 -20.69 -7.10
CA ALA A 428 1.35 -20.86 -7.06
C ALA A 428 1.94 -20.25 -5.79
N GLU A 429 2.78 -21.00 -5.12
CA GLU A 429 3.52 -20.53 -3.95
C GLU A 429 4.64 -19.56 -4.37
N ILE A 430 4.79 -18.50 -3.60
CA ILE A 430 5.93 -17.58 -3.69
C ILE A 430 6.71 -17.70 -2.39
N PRO A 431 8.03 -17.92 -2.44
CA PRO A 431 8.82 -17.95 -1.22
C PRO A 431 8.77 -16.61 -0.49
N TYR A 432 8.66 -16.65 0.82
CA TYR A 432 8.79 -15.46 1.64
C TYR A 432 10.24 -14.96 1.58
N ILE A 433 10.45 -13.82 0.95
CA ILE A 433 11.74 -13.13 0.91
C ILE A 433 11.58 -11.81 1.63
N PRO A 434 12.33 -11.53 2.70
CA PRO A 434 12.34 -10.22 3.35
C PRO A 434 12.66 -9.12 2.32
N THR A 435 12.04 -7.96 2.44
CA THR A 435 12.38 -6.81 1.60
C THR A 435 13.82 -6.42 1.87
N ALA A 436 14.65 -6.27 0.82
CA ALA A 436 16.03 -5.86 0.97
C ALA A 436 16.12 -4.51 1.70
N LYS A 437 16.98 -4.44 2.71
CA LYS A 437 17.16 -3.26 3.56
C LYS A 437 18.24 -2.30 3.04
N LYS A 438 19.06 -2.78 2.10
CA LYS A 438 20.05 -1.98 1.36
C LYS A 438 19.68 -1.95 -0.11
N ALA A 439 19.97 -0.83 -0.76
CA ALA A 439 19.81 -0.72 -2.21
C ALA A 439 20.69 -1.76 -2.93
N ALA A 440 20.09 -2.52 -3.84
CA ALA A 440 20.83 -3.43 -4.70
C ALA A 440 21.29 -2.67 -5.95
N ARG A 441 22.60 -2.41 -6.06
CA ARG A 441 23.19 -1.90 -7.30
C ARG A 441 23.09 -2.95 -8.41
N GLY A 442 22.58 -2.56 -9.55
CA GLY A 442 22.91 -3.22 -10.81
C GLY A 442 21.92 -4.22 -11.39
N SER A 443 20.89 -4.68 -10.73
CA SER A 443 19.90 -5.57 -11.36
C SER A 443 18.65 -4.83 -11.84
N VAL A 444 18.83 -3.92 -12.77
CA VAL A 444 17.78 -3.10 -13.39
C VAL A 444 16.84 -3.94 -14.27
N THR A 445 17.35 -5.05 -14.80
CA THR A 445 16.82 -5.68 -15.99
C THR A 445 15.52 -6.48 -15.82
N PRO A 446 15.29 -7.29 -14.79
CA PRO A 446 14.09 -8.14 -14.78
C PRO A 446 12.77 -7.37 -14.73
N PHE A 447 12.73 -6.25 -14.00
CA PHE A 447 11.52 -5.46 -13.79
C PHE A 447 11.35 -4.32 -14.81
N ALA A 448 12.44 -3.82 -15.39
CA ALA A 448 12.38 -2.87 -16.48
C ALA A 448 12.07 -3.52 -17.84
N ARG A 449 12.42 -4.79 -18.05
CA ARG A 449 12.16 -5.51 -19.31
C ARG A 449 10.71 -5.45 -19.79
N PRO A 450 9.70 -5.76 -18.97
CA PRO A 450 8.30 -5.69 -19.42
C PRO A 450 7.92 -4.29 -19.90
N LEU A 451 8.40 -3.25 -19.23
CA LEU A 451 8.15 -1.85 -19.61
C LEU A 451 8.87 -1.48 -20.92
N MET A 452 10.10 -1.94 -21.10
CA MET A 452 10.86 -1.74 -22.35
C MET A 452 10.20 -2.47 -23.53
N ILE A 453 9.75 -3.72 -23.32
CA ILE A 453 9.01 -4.47 -24.34
C ILE A 453 7.73 -3.73 -24.72
N HIS A 454 6.98 -3.22 -23.74
CA HIS A 454 5.79 -2.41 -23.98
C HIS A 454 6.09 -1.19 -24.85
N ILE A 455 7.16 -0.45 -24.55
CA ILE A 455 7.58 0.73 -25.33
C ILE A 455 7.95 0.34 -26.76
N VAL A 456 8.73 -0.73 -26.94
CA VAL A 456 9.12 -1.23 -28.27
C VAL A 456 7.90 -1.66 -29.08
N LEU A 457 7.00 -2.43 -28.49
CA LEU A 457 5.75 -2.86 -29.14
C LEU A 457 4.87 -1.64 -29.52
N PHE A 458 4.81 -0.62 -28.66
CA PHE A 458 4.10 0.62 -28.96
C PHE A 458 4.68 1.33 -30.19
N LEU A 459 6.00 1.51 -30.23
CA LEU A 459 6.67 2.15 -31.38
C LEU A 459 6.50 1.35 -32.68
N ILE A 460 6.63 0.02 -32.62
CA ILE A 460 6.40 -0.87 -33.77
C ILE A 460 4.97 -0.77 -34.27
N SER A 461 3.99 -0.80 -33.36
CA SER A 461 2.56 -0.76 -33.70
C SER A 461 2.18 0.57 -34.37
N ILE A 462 2.64 1.70 -33.82
CA ILE A 462 2.43 3.03 -34.41
C ILE A 462 3.11 3.13 -35.77
N SER A 463 4.35 2.72 -35.89
CA SER A 463 5.07 2.75 -37.18
C SER A 463 4.37 1.87 -38.21
N GLY A 464 3.94 0.68 -37.78
CA GLY A 464 3.23 -0.26 -38.64
C GLY A 464 1.91 0.29 -39.19
N ILE A 465 1.11 0.97 -38.37
CA ILE A 465 -0.17 1.55 -38.84
C ILE A 465 0.04 2.69 -39.82
N PHE A 466 1.07 3.56 -39.63
CA PHE A 466 1.37 4.62 -40.58
C PHE A 466 1.86 4.07 -41.92
N ILE A 467 2.71 3.02 -41.89
CA ILE A 467 3.17 2.33 -43.11
C ILE A 467 1.98 1.68 -43.82
N TYR A 468 1.15 0.90 -43.10
CA TYR A 468 0.00 0.24 -43.66
C TYR A 468 -0.99 1.23 -44.30
N ARG A 469 -1.32 2.32 -43.63
CA ARG A 469 -2.18 3.39 -44.17
C ARG A 469 -1.60 4.04 -45.41
N ARG A 470 -0.28 4.27 -45.45
CA ARG A 470 0.37 4.94 -46.57
C ARG A 470 0.39 4.11 -47.84
N PHE A 471 0.53 2.79 -47.74
CA PHE A 471 0.79 1.91 -48.87
C PHE A 471 -0.34 0.94 -49.25
N TYR A 472 -1.27 0.65 -48.32
CA TYR A 472 -2.22 -0.45 -48.49
C TYR A 472 -3.70 -0.06 -48.38
N ILE A 473 -4.07 1.12 -47.90
CA ILE A 473 -5.48 1.51 -47.79
C ILE A 473 -5.79 2.63 -48.78
N PRO A 474 -6.79 2.42 -49.70
CA PRO A 474 -7.35 3.49 -50.52
C PRO A 474 -7.96 4.59 -49.62
N GLU A 475 -7.82 5.85 -50.01
CA GLU A 475 -8.32 7.00 -49.23
C GLU A 475 -9.83 6.93 -48.91
N ALA A 476 -10.63 6.26 -49.78
CA ALA A 476 -12.06 6.08 -49.61
C ALA A 476 -12.48 5.02 -48.58
N GLU A 477 -11.59 4.10 -48.20
CA GLU A 477 -11.85 2.98 -47.28
C GLU A 477 -11.19 3.16 -45.89
N LEU A 478 -10.71 4.35 -45.56
CA LEU A 478 -10.12 4.60 -44.26
C LEU A 478 -11.17 4.41 -43.14
N VAL A 479 -11.38 3.16 -42.76
CA VAL A 479 -12.17 2.73 -41.59
C VAL A 479 -11.74 3.43 -40.32
N LEU A 480 -10.49 3.87 -40.28
CA LEU A 480 -9.86 4.61 -39.19
C LEU A 480 -9.90 6.10 -39.49
N SER A 481 -10.91 6.80 -38.95
CA SER A 481 -10.88 8.27 -38.99
C SER A 481 -9.60 8.78 -38.30
N ALA A 482 -9.06 9.90 -38.74
CA ALA A 482 -7.90 10.51 -38.11
C ALA A 482 -8.13 10.74 -36.60
N GLU A 483 -9.33 11.14 -36.18
CA GLU A 483 -9.73 11.34 -34.80
C GLU A 483 -9.51 10.07 -33.95
N LYS A 484 -10.00 8.93 -34.42
CA LYS A 484 -9.88 7.64 -33.71
C LYS A 484 -8.42 7.20 -33.54
N THR A 485 -7.62 7.41 -34.59
CA THR A 485 -6.19 7.12 -34.56
C THR A 485 -5.46 7.99 -33.55
N TRP A 486 -5.71 9.30 -33.55
CA TRP A 486 -5.10 10.22 -32.60
C TRP A 486 -5.55 9.97 -31.17
N ALA A 487 -6.82 9.58 -30.95
CA ALA A 487 -7.32 9.17 -29.63
C ALA A 487 -6.54 7.96 -29.09
N MET A 488 -6.36 6.91 -29.92
CA MET A 488 -5.61 5.72 -29.52
C MET A 488 -4.12 6.00 -29.29
N ILE A 489 -3.51 6.88 -30.10
CA ILE A 489 -2.15 7.37 -29.86
C ILE A 489 -2.07 8.12 -28.52
N GLY A 490 -3.06 8.93 -28.20
CA GLY A 490 -3.14 9.64 -26.91
C GLY A 490 -3.19 8.68 -25.71
N PHE A 491 -4.07 7.68 -25.73
CA PHE A 491 -4.16 6.67 -24.67
C PHE A 491 -2.88 5.86 -24.52
N ALA A 492 -2.32 5.39 -25.64
CA ALA A 492 -1.05 4.65 -25.63
C ALA A 492 0.12 5.54 -25.20
N GLY A 493 0.10 6.82 -25.55
CA GLY A 493 1.09 7.83 -25.13
C GLY A 493 1.11 8.02 -23.60
N ILE A 494 -0.04 8.02 -22.95
CA ILE A 494 -0.11 8.07 -21.48
C ILE A 494 0.57 6.84 -20.86
N ALA A 495 0.25 5.64 -21.33
CA ALA A 495 0.88 4.42 -20.86
C ALA A 495 2.40 4.40 -21.11
N PHE A 496 2.84 4.94 -22.26
CA PHE A 496 4.25 5.13 -22.61
C PHE A 496 4.96 6.06 -21.61
N ILE A 497 4.42 7.26 -21.34
CA ILE A 497 4.98 8.24 -20.41
C ILE A 497 5.10 7.64 -19.00
N MET A 498 4.08 6.93 -18.55
CA MET A 498 4.10 6.26 -17.24
C MET A 498 5.18 5.15 -17.18
N SER A 499 5.40 4.43 -18.26
CA SER A 499 6.45 3.42 -18.37
C SER A 499 7.86 4.04 -18.33
N LEU A 500 8.07 5.22 -18.92
CA LEU A 500 9.33 5.95 -18.83
C LEU A 500 9.73 6.25 -17.38
N GLY A 501 8.76 6.57 -16.51
CA GLY A 501 9.05 6.79 -15.10
C GLY A 501 9.57 5.54 -14.38
N GLY A 502 9.06 4.34 -14.72
CA GLY A 502 9.60 3.09 -14.22
C GLY A 502 11.02 2.80 -14.73
N ILE A 503 11.30 3.13 -15.99
CA ILE A 503 12.65 3.02 -16.56
C ILE A 503 13.61 4.00 -15.88
N TRP A 504 13.17 5.23 -15.61
CA TRP A 504 13.93 6.20 -14.83
C TRP A 504 14.31 5.66 -13.45
N ALA A 505 13.34 5.12 -12.71
CA ALA A 505 13.57 4.51 -11.40
C ALA A 505 14.59 3.34 -11.47
N ALA A 506 14.52 2.55 -12.54
CA ALA A 506 15.45 1.47 -12.78
C ALA A 506 16.87 1.98 -13.11
N TRP A 507 16.97 3.08 -13.85
CA TRP A 507 18.25 3.69 -14.21
C TRP A 507 18.91 4.36 -13.00
N GLU A 508 18.15 5.07 -12.18
CA GLU A 508 18.62 5.70 -10.94
C GLU A 508 19.26 4.70 -9.97
N ALA A 509 18.72 3.47 -9.92
CA ALA A 509 19.25 2.42 -9.05
C ALA A 509 20.76 2.14 -9.23
N LYS A 510 21.35 2.46 -10.40
CA LYS A 510 22.78 2.31 -10.67
C LYS A 510 23.65 3.31 -9.89
N TYR A 511 23.07 4.43 -9.50
CA TYR A 511 23.77 5.57 -8.88
C TYR A 511 23.44 5.73 -7.40
N LEU A 512 22.68 4.80 -6.81
CA LEU A 512 22.35 4.84 -5.40
C LEU A 512 23.61 4.73 -4.53
N LYS A 513 23.59 5.47 -3.42
CA LYS A 513 24.66 5.38 -2.43
C LYS A 513 24.60 4.03 -1.73
N GLU A 514 25.78 3.46 -1.44
CA GLU A 514 25.90 2.19 -0.72
C GLU A 514 25.87 2.35 0.80
N ASP A 515 25.80 3.60 1.30
CA ASP A 515 25.73 3.86 2.72
C ASP A 515 24.45 3.28 3.34
N GLU A 516 24.55 2.87 4.56
CA GLU A 516 23.46 2.24 5.31
C GLU A 516 22.44 3.31 5.76
N PRO A 517 21.14 3.18 5.42
CA PRO A 517 20.14 4.19 5.78
C PRO A 517 20.07 4.47 7.28
N TRP A 518 20.26 3.42 8.10
CA TRP A 518 20.21 3.53 9.56
C TRP A 518 21.45 4.18 10.19
N SER A 519 22.58 4.29 9.46
CA SER A 519 23.79 4.94 9.99
C SER A 519 23.59 6.41 10.35
N HIS A 520 22.62 7.07 9.73
CA HIS A 520 22.28 8.47 9.96
C HIS A 520 21.20 8.69 11.04
N VAL A 521 20.73 7.61 11.69
CA VAL A 521 19.74 7.71 12.77
C VAL A 521 20.45 8.08 14.08
N GLU A 522 20.14 9.27 14.58
CA GLU A 522 20.66 9.79 15.83
C GLU A 522 19.58 9.65 16.93
N LEU A 523 19.64 8.57 17.71
CA LEU A 523 18.60 8.24 18.70
C LEU A 523 18.47 9.27 19.81
N GLU A 524 19.56 9.90 20.25
CA GLU A 524 19.54 10.97 21.25
C GLU A 524 18.65 12.14 20.81
N LYS A 525 18.71 12.52 19.53
CA LYS A 525 17.84 13.59 18.99
C LYS A 525 16.37 13.18 18.96
N ILE A 526 16.09 11.88 18.78
CA ILE A 526 14.72 11.35 18.79
C ILE A 526 14.15 11.40 20.20
N ILE A 527 14.95 11.00 21.20
CA ILE A 527 14.57 11.06 22.61
C ILE A 527 14.24 12.49 23.00
N ILE A 528 15.17 13.42 22.81
CA ILE A 528 14.99 14.84 23.17
C ILE A 528 13.77 15.46 22.46
N ALA A 529 13.51 15.08 21.20
CA ALA A 529 12.39 15.61 20.42
C ALA A 529 11.01 15.11 20.90
N ASN A 530 10.95 14.02 21.66
CA ASN A 530 9.70 13.34 22.05
C ASN A 530 9.54 13.17 23.58
N GLU A 531 10.41 13.75 24.40
CA GLU A 531 10.31 13.79 25.86
C GLU A 531 9.25 14.80 26.37
N LYS A 532 8.66 15.59 25.49
CA LYS A 532 7.61 16.59 25.78
C LYS A 532 6.26 16.12 25.28
#